data_e50ff9590b42a1eab9eb19d6d3c686ac
#
_entry.id   e50ff9590b42a1eab9eb19d6d3c686ac
#
_cell.length_a   1.000
_cell.length_b   1.000
_cell.length_c   1.000
_cell.angle_alpha   90.00
_cell.angle_beta   90.00
_cell.angle_gamma   90.00
#
_symmetry.space_group_name_H-M   'P 1'
#
loop_
_entity.id
_entity.type
_entity.pdbx_description
1 polymer ?
#
loop_
_entity_poly.entity_id
_entity_poly.type
_entity_poly.pdbx_seq_one_letter_code
_entity_poly.pdbx_strand_id
1 'polypeptide(L)'
;MTDIDKRNVFEKISKNDVYSKLIEIFGDRFVTDKKVDLYPYSQDMTENKPHMPDFVVIPECIEQLIELVNFCNEYSIPIVPYTTGNNVGGLTIPDYGGIVVDFGKRMNKILHIDDNMMYALLEPGVTFGQLKKHLEQNFPHLRYSFPNAPPYSGIVGNALLSGMTNMGAKIGSMADSINGLEVITADGNVARIGSCFYGDDKAKDDSWWSRYPMPDLMGLFVNFQGMTGLVTKCAVQLWPKEPIERPQLVVFFGLTDLAPFLREVGRADIVNDVAAFSVEVAKMEVGIPEPVRYPEEPPYTAVVPMTAKTENQMNAKLEILNDIIEKLNKEGTNIHVIDYKEFAKLFNLKALNIFNLPSQILSLHEYSGLTWFGAYAPTHKFEELIEKTDALYHKYGVPPFNYLKIMKGGHYGIFRPIFRFKKYKDQEKIVRLLEEIADVCIDLGCIPYKTPSHLTAKLRTKINPGWISLFEKIKHCMDPNNIFNPGRWNT
;
A
#
# COMPACT_ATOMS: atom_id res chain seq x y z
N MET A 1 3.01 -28.39 7.56
CA MET A 1 4.07 -27.37 7.60
C MET A 1 5.37 -28.09 7.43
N THR A 2 5.87 -28.22 6.22
CA THR A 2 7.23 -28.69 5.96
C THR A 2 8.16 -27.65 6.54
N ASP A 3 9.12 -28.09 7.36
CA ASP A 3 10.28 -27.28 7.75
C ASP A 3 10.88 -26.73 6.45
N ILE A 4 10.73 -25.42 6.24
CA ILE A 4 11.46 -24.71 5.21
C ILE A 4 12.92 -24.86 5.64
N ASP A 5 13.69 -25.66 4.89
CA ASP A 5 15.11 -25.86 5.10
C ASP A 5 15.73 -24.49 5.37
N LYS A 6 16.26 -24.31 6.58
CA LYS A 6 16.97 -23.09 6.94
C LYS A 6 18.11 -22.96 5.96
N ARG A 7 17.94 -22.12 4.94
CA ARG A 7 19.01 -21.77 4.02
C ARG A 7 20.20 -21.37 4.89
N ASN A 8 21.25 -22.13 4.86
CA ASN A 8 22.46 -21.76 5.60
C ASN A 8 23.12 -20.60 4.84
N VAL A 9 22.72 -19.39 5.17
CA VAL A 9 23.17 -18.15 4.51
C VAL A 9 24.69 -18.02 4.49
N PHE A 10 25.38 -18.73 5.39
CA PHE A 10 26.83 -18.66 5.58
C PHE A 10 27.55 -19.95 5.21
N GLU A 11 27.02 -20.76 4.29
CA GLU A 11 27.73 -21.97 3.80
C GLU A 11 29.00 -21.65 3.02
N LYS A 12 28.96 -20.58 2.22
CA LYS A 12 30.06 -20.20 1.30
C LYS A 12 31.04 -19.19 1.89
N ILE A 13 30.64 -18.47 2.97
CA ILE A 13 31.42 -17.37 3.55
C ILE A 13 31.07 -17.22 5.04
N SER A 14 32.05 -16.93 5.90
CA SER A 14 31.76 -16.76 7.33
C SER A 14 30.98 -15.47 7.61
N LYS A 15 30.16 -15.48 8.69
CA LYS A 15 29.41 -14.29 9.13
C LYS A 15 30.34 -13.10 9.42
N ASN A 16 31.54 -13.33 9.93
CA ASN A 16 32.53 -12.30 10.23
C ASN A 16 33.09 -11.66 8.96
N ASP A 17 33.37 -12.48 7.92
CA ASP A 17 33.86 -11.95 6.64
C ASP A 17 32.76 -11.11 5.94
N VAL A 18 31.49 -11.55 6.01
CA VAL A 18 30.37 -10.76 5.53
C VAL A 18 30.30 -9.43 6.28
N TYR A 19 30.39 -9.44 7.61
CA TYR A 19 30.36 -8.21 8.41
C TYR A 19 31.49 -7.25 8.03
N SER A 20 32.71 -7.77 7.86
CA SER A 20 33.88 -6.99 7.45
C SER A 20 33.68 -6.37 6.06
N LYS A 21 33.12 -7.12 5.10
CA LYS A 21 32.81 -6.58 3.76
C LYS A 21 31.73 -5.52 3.80
N LEU A 22 30.69 -5.71 4.61
CA LEU A 22 29.65 -4.68 4.78
C LEU A 22 30.21 -3.39 5.38
N ILE A 23 31.14 -3.47 6.35
CA ILE A 23 31.82 -2.28 6.89
C ILE A 23 32.67 -1.58 5.80
N GLU A 24 33.36 -2.35 4.95
CA GLU A 24 34.12 -1.78 3.82
C GLU A 24 33.21 -0.96 2.88
N ILE A 25 32.02 -1.50 2.55
CA ILE A 25 31.08 -0.86 1.64
C ILE A 25 30.38 0.37 2.27
N PHE A 26 29.88 0.23 3.49
CA PHE A 26 28.97 1.23 4.10
C PHE A 26 29.64 2.08 5.19
N GLY A 27 30.75 1.63 5.76
CA GLY A 27 31.35 2.19 6.96
C GLY A 27 30.72 1.65 8.25
N ASP A 28 31.50 1.50 9.29
CA ASP A 28 31.17 0.87 10.58
C ASP A 28 29.87 1.44 11.22
N ARG A 29 29.66 2.74 11.09
CA ARG A 29 28.46 3.44 11.64
C ARG A 29 27.14 3.01 10.98
N PHE A 30 27.18 2.46 9.79
CA PHE A 30 25.99 2.19 8.96
C PHE A 30 25.77 0.70 8.72
N VAL A 31 26.42 -0.14 9.52
CA VAL A 31 26.26 -1.59 9.54
C VAL A 31 26.04 -2.03 10.98
N THR A 32 25.11 -2.96 11.22
CA THR A 32 24.93 -3.56 12.53
C THR A 32 24.53 -5.03 12.44
N ASP A 33 25.02 -5.83 13.38
CA ASP A 33 24.61 -7.21 13.65
C ASP A 33 24.11 -7.38 15.09
N LYS A 34 23.99 -6.28 15.85
CA LYS A 34 23.55 -6.29 17.23
C LYS A 34 22.06 -6.57 17.34
N LYS A 35 21.70 -7.58 18.10
CA LYS A 35 20.30 -8.03 18.25
C LYS A 35 19.32 -6.91 18.60
N VAL A 36 19.73 -5.93 19.40
CA VAL A 36 18.88 -4.80 19.80
C VAL A 36 18.53 -3.91 18.60
N ASP A 37 19.48 -3.72 17.67
CA ASP A 37 19.31 -2.91 16.48
C ASP A 37 18.58 -3.69 15.37
N LEU A 38 18.75 -5.03 15.33
CA LEU A 38 18.08 -5.91 14.37
C LEU A 38 16.60 -6.13 14.71
N TYR A 39 16.23 -6.10 16.00
CA TYR A 39 14.89 -6.44 16.48
C TYR A 39 13.76 -5.63 15.80
N PRO A 40 13.86 -4.31 15.57
CA PRO A 40 12.83 -3.54 14.86
C PRO A 40 12.57 -4.01 13.43
N TYR A 41 13.55 -4.61 12.77
CA TYR A 41 13.45 -5.12 11.40
C TYR A 41 12.97 -6.57 11.32
N SER A 42 12.86 -7.25 12.46
CA SER A 42 12.42 -8.65 12.52
C SER A 42 10.91 -8.82 12.44
N GLN A 43 10.14 -7.76 12.57
CA GLN A 43 8.68 -7.81 12.68
C GLN A 43 8.03 -6.54 12.17
N ASP A 44 6.74 -6.63 11.89
CA ASP A 44 5.87 -5.48 11.65
C ASP A 44 4.64 -5.51 12.57
N MET A 45 3.63 -4.70 12.31
CA MET A 45 2.41 -4.65 13.13
C MET A 45 1.44 -5.80 12.88
N THR A 46 1.70 -6.66 11.88
CA THR A 46 0.77 -7.69 11.44
C THR A 46 0.85 -8.99 12.24
N GLU A 47 0.02 -9.96 11.87
CA GLU A 47 -0.03 -11.32 12.42
C GLU A 47 1.16 -12.19 12.01
N ASN A 48 2.01 -11.71 11.09
CA ASN A 48 3.15 -12.49 10.61
C ASN A 48 4.15 -12.77 11.73
N LYS A 49 4.77 -13.95 11.70
CA LYS A 49 5.76 -14.35 12.69
C LYS A 49 7.05 -13.53 12.54
N PRO A 50 7.63 -13.04 13.64
CA PRO A 50 8.93 -12.37 13.61
C PRO A 50 10.03 -13.30 13.09
N HIS A 51 10.96 -12.74 12.29
CA HIS A 51 12.18 -13.41 11.87
C HIS A 51 13.34 -12.42 11.82
N MET A 52 14.46 -12.75 12.49
CA MET A 52 15.61 -11.85 12.63
C MET A 52 16.43 -11.78 11.33
N PRO A 53 16.81 -10.59 10.86
CA PRO A 53 17.89 -10.48 9.87
C PRO A 53 19.24 -10.83 10.51
N ASP A 54 20.25 -11.08 9.68
CA ASP A 54 21.62 -11.25 10.13
C ASP A 54 22.35 -9.93 10.26
N PHE A 55 22.03 -8.98 9.37
CA PHE A 55 22.59 -7.64 9.32
C PHE A 55 21.54 -6.61 8.91
N VAL A 56 21.81 -5.36 9.29
CA VAL A 56 21.14 -4.19 8.73
C VAL A 56 22.19 -3.23 8.17
N VAL A 57 21.98 -2.73 6.95
CA VAL A 57 22.84 -1.73 6.32
C VAL A 57 22.04 -0.50 5.93
N ILE A 58 22.68 0.67 5.98
CA ILE A 58 22.04 1.98 5.69
C ILE A 58 22.79 2.63 4.52
N PRO A 59 22.33 2.46 3.28
CA PRO A 59 22.97 3.00 2.08
C PRO A 59 22.80 4.51 1.97
N GLU A 60 23.76 5.17 1.30
CA GLU A 60 23.72 6.57 0.94
C GLU A 60 23.66 6.81 -0.56
N CYS A 61 24.22 5.91 -1.36
CA CYS A 61 24.36 6.05 -2.80
C CYS A 61 24.20 4.73 -3.54
N ILE A 62 24.05 4.82 -4.85
CA ILE A 62 23.81 3.66 -5.72
C ILE A 62 25.05 2.76 -5.82
N GLU A 63 26.27 3.32 -5.75
CA GLU A 63 27.52 2.57 -5.85
C GLU A 63 27.65 1.55 -4.72
N GLN A 64 27.29 1.93 -3.49
CA GLN A 64 27.24 1.02 -2.34
C GLN A 64 26.27 -0.15 -2.56
N LEU A 65 25.13 0.14 -3.17
CA LEU A 65 24.13 -0.89 -3.47
C LEU A 65 24.56 -1.83 -4.59
N ILE A 66 25.24 -1.33 -5.62
CA ILE A 66 25.81 -2.16 -6.70
C ILE A 66 26.84 -3.13 -6.11
N GLU A 67 27.74 -2.63 -5.27
CA GLU A 67 28.75 -3.46 -4.62
C GLU A 67 28.11 -4.51 -3.70
N LEU A 68 27.09 -4.11 -2.92
CA LEU A 68 26.32 -5.05 -2.08
C LEU A 68 25.66 -6.14 -2.91
N VAL A 69 24.98 -5.78 -4.01
CA VAL A 69 24.27 -6.75 -4.86
C VAL A 69 25.25 -7.73 -5.48
N ASN A 70 26.37 -7.26 -6.03
CA ASN A 70 27.42 -8.13 -6.59
C ASN A 70 27.96 -9.10 -5.54
N PHE A 71 28.29 -8.61 -4.35
CA PHE A 71 28.75 -9.43 -3.24
C PHE A 71 27.69 -10.46 -2.80
N CYS A 72 26.45 -10.04 -2.63
CA CYS A 72 25.38 -10.95 -2.24
C CYS A 72 25.05 -11.98 -3.33
N ASN A 73 25.18 -11.61 -4.60
CA ASN A 73 24.96 -12.52 -5.71
C ASN A 73 26.04 -13.61 -5.77
N GLU A 74 27.30 -13.26 -5.52
CA GLU A 74 28.44 -14.21 -5.46
C GLU A 74 28.24 -15.28 -4.37
N TYR A 75 27.78 -14.85 -3.18
CA TYR A 75 27.64 -15.73 -2.02
C TYR A 75 26.20 -16.21 -1.77
N SER A 76 25.27 -15.84 -2.62
CA SER A 76 23.84 -16.17 -2.49
C SER A 76 23.21 -15.69 -1.16
N ILE A 77 23.59 -14.48 -0.69
CA ILE A 77 23.12 -13.88 0.55
C ILE A 77 21.80 -13.13 0.29
N PRO A 78 20.72 -13.37 1.07
CA PRO A 78 19.47 -12.66 0.93
C PRO A 78 19.57 -11.16 1.20
N ILE A 79 18.88 -10.37 0.38
CA ILE A 79 18.71 -8.92 0.53
C ILE A 79 17.21 -8.61 0.69
N VAL A 80 16.86 -7.92 1.76
CA VAL A 80 15.48 -7.50 2.01
C VAL A 80 15.39 -5.96 1.97
N PRO A 81 14.73 -5.37 0.97
CA PRO A 81 14.57 -3.93 0.89
C PRO A 81 13.60 -3.42 1.97
N TYR A 82 14.00 -2.36 2.65
CA TYR A 82 13.23 -1.74 3.72
C TYR A 82 13.22 -0.21 3.54
N THR A 83 12.07 0.43 3.69
CA THR A 83 11.97 1.89 3.65
C THR A 83 11.56 2.46 5.01
N THR A 84 10.29 2.30 5.39
CA THR A 84 9.77 2.82 6.66
C THR A 84 9.15 1.73 7.54
N GLY A 85 9.11 0.47 7.08
CA GLY A 85 8.52 -0.66 7.79
C GLY A 85 7.00 -0.57 8.01
N ASN A 86 6.38 0.47 7.50
CA ASN A 86 4.94 0.70 7.65
C ASN A 86 4.16 0.00 6.54
N ASN A 87 4.18 -1.31 6.54
CA ASN A 87 3.46 -2.14 5.57
C ASN A 87 2.55 -3.15 6.27
N VAL A 88 1.72 -3.80 5.48
CA VAL A 88 0.89 -4.92 5.89
C VAL A 88 1.20 -6.13 5.01
N GLY A 89 1.23 -7.31 5.58
CA GLY A 89 1.55 -8.56 4.88
C GLY A 89 2.94 -9.12 5.18
N GLY A 90 3.67 -8.57 6.17
CA GLY A 90 4.99 -9.08 6.56
C GLY A 90 6.08 -8.91 5.50
N LEU A 91 5.89 -8.00 4.53
CA LEU A 91 6.69 -7.95 3.30
C LEU A 91 8.16 -7.54 3.50
N THR A 92 8.47 -6.96 4.66
CA THR A 92 9.84 -6.56 5.06
C THR A 92 10.44 -7.45 6.14
N ILE A 93 9.72 -8.49 6.58
CA ILE A 93 10.26 -9.49 7.51
C ILE A 93 11.17 -10.43 6.71
N PRO A 94 12.43 -10.64 7.14
CA PRO A 94 13.41 -11.42 6.38
C PRO A 94 13.22 -12.92 6.61
N ASP A 95 12.30 -13.56 5.86
CA ASP A 95 11.93 -14.98 6.06
C ASP A 95 13.14 -15.96 6.08
N TYR A 96 14.24 -15.58 5.43
CA TYR A 96 15.47 -16.37 5.36
C TYR A 96 16.70 -15.69 6.00
N GLY A 97 16.49 -14.68 6.87
CA GLY A 97 17.60 -13.92 7.41
C GLY A 97 18.23 -12.99 6.36
N GLY A 98 19.58 -12.93 6.32
CA GLY A 98 20.31 -12.10 5.37
C GLY A 98 20.39 -10.63 5.78
N ILE A 99 20.48 -9.75 4.80
CA ILE A 99 20.78 -8.32 4.96
C ILE A 99 19.52 -7.48 4.70
N VAL A 100 19.06 -6.75 5.70
CA VAL A 100 18.04 -5.71 5.51
C VAL A 100 18.72 -4.42 5.06
N VAL A 101 18.23 -3.85 3.95
CA VAL A 101 18.73 -2.59 3.37
C VAL A 101 17.73 -1.48 3.71
N ASP A 102 18.07 -0.63 4.69
CA ASP A 102 17.22 0.47 5.14
C ASP A 102 17.50 1.75 4.35
N PHE A 103 16.70 1.99 3.33
CA PHE A 103 16.75 3.21 2.51
C PHE A 103 16.24 4.45 3.27
N GLY A 104 15.34 4.26 4.25
CA GLY A 104 14.63 5.34 4.93
C GLY A 104 15.52 6.32 5.69
N LYS A 105 16.73 5.89 6.05
CA LYS A 105 17.64 6.70 6.89
C LYS A 105 18.46 7.71 6.09
N ARG A 106 18.91 7.37 4.86
CA ARG A 106 19.85 8.21 4.10
C ARG A 106 19.46 8.41 2.63
N MET A 107 18.78 7.45 2.00
CA MET A 107 18.25 7.60 0.63
C MET A 107 16.79 8.06 0.66
N ASN A 108 16.56 9.28 1.13
CA ASN A 108 15.23 9.86 1.37
C ASN A 108 15.10 11.32 0.85
N LYS A 109 15.79 11.64 -0.24
CA LYS A 109 15.77 12.96 -0.86
C LYS A 109 14.72 13.05 -1.95
N ILE A 110 14.04 14.19 -2.03
CA ILE A 110 13.27 14.61 -3.20
C ILE A 110 14.31 15.19 -4.18
N LEU A 111 14.57 14.45 -5.27
CA LEU A 111 15.66 14.78 -6.19
C LEU A 111 15.27 15.89 -7.16
N HIS A 112 14.02 15.84 -7.66
CA HIS A 112 13.52 16.83 -8.61
C HIS A 112 12.00 16.94 -8.55
N ILE A 113 11.48 18.14 -8.78
CA ILE A 113 10.05 18.40 -9.06
C ILE A 113 9.99 19.10 -10.41
N ASP A 114 9.33 18.48 -11.37
CA ASP A 114 9.02 19.13 -12.64
C ASP A 114 7.61 19.69 -12.61
N ASP A 115 7.50 21.01 -12.64
CA ASP A 115 6.23 21.72 -12.56
C ASP A 115 5.46 21.68 -13.89
N ASN A 116 6.16 21.61 -15.03
CA ASN A 116 5.55 21.59 -16.35
C ASN A 116 4.96 20.21 -16.66
N MET A 117 5.73 19.15 -16.39
CA MET A 117 5.32 17.76 -16.64
C MET A 117 4.65 17.13 -15.43
N MET A 118 4.58 17.84 -14.31
CA MET A 118 3.90 17.47 -13.07
C MET A 118 4.32 16.08 -12.55
N TYR A 119 5.62 15.92 -12.23
CA TYR A 119 6.12 14.74 -11.56
C TYR A 119 7.14 15.08 -10.46
N ALA A 120 7.33 14.13 -9.56
CA ALA A 120 8.37 14.17 -8.54
C ALA A 120 9.32 12.99 -8.73
N LEU A 121 10.63 13.24 -8.79
CA LEU A 121 11.68 12.22 -8.77
C LEU A 121 12.16 12.04 -7.34
N LEU A 122 12.06 10.82 -6.82
CA LEU A 122 12.23 10.50 -5.41
C LEU A 122 13.23 9.37 -5.19
N GLU A 123 14.02 9.46 -4.13
CA GLU A 123 14.71 8.31 -3.54
C GLU A 123 13.72 7.40 -2.77
N PRO A 124 14.02 6.10 -2.58
CA PRO A 124 13.08 5.11 -2.02
C PRO A 124 12.56 5.42 -0.63
N GLY A 125 13.36 6.10 0.19
CA GLY A 125 13.03 6.43 1.57
C GLY A 125 12.13 7.66 1.76
N VAL A 126 11.74 8.36 0.70
CA VAL A 126 10.89 9.55 0.81
C VAL A 126 9.50 9.18 1.32
N THR A 127 9.02 9.94 2.31
CA THR A 127 7.71 9.74 2.93
C THR A 127 6.65 10.67 2.35
N PHE A 128 5.36 10.31 2.53
CA PHE A 128 4.24 11.16 2.13
C PHE A 128 4.28 12.53 2.80
N GLY A 129 4.67 12.59 4.09
CA GLY A 129 4.75 13.84 4.83
C GLY A 129 5.85 14.76 4.31
N GLN A 130 7.01 14.21 3.94
CA GLN A 130 8.10 14.99 3.32
C GLN A 130 7.67 15.61 1.99
N LEU A 131 7.10 14.79 1.08
CA LEU A 131 6.66 15.29 -0.22
C LEU A 131 5.53 16.31 -0.07
N LYS A 132 4.52 16.03 0.78
CA LYS A 132 3.43 16.97 1.06
C LYS A 132 3.96 18.32 1.52
N LYS A 133 4.82 18.34 2.55
CA LYS A 133 5.42 19.57 3.07
C LYS A 133 6.22 20.33 2.01
N HIS A 134 7.00 19.60 1.22
CA HIS A 134 7.80 20.20 0.15
C HIS A 134 6.92 20.87 -0.93
N LEU A 135 5.85 20.18 -1.36
CA LEU A 135 4.90 20.75 -2.33
C LEU A 135 4.15 21.95 -1.76
N GLU A 136 3.66 21.90 -0.53
CA GLU A 136 2.95 23.02 0.09
C GLU A 136 3.82 24.28 0.21
N GLN A 137 5.11 24.12 0.43
CA GLN A 137 6.06 25.26 0.57
C GLN A 137 6.55 25.81 -0.75
N ASN A 138 6.79 24.97 -1.76
CA ASN A 138 7.49 25.37 -2.98
C ASN A 138 6.62 25.29 -4.25
N PHE A 139 5.59 24.44 -4.26
CA PHE A 139 4.70 24.17 -5.40
C PHE A 139 3.25 24.08 -4.93
N PRO A 140 2.66 25.12 -4.30
CA PRO A 140 1.37 25.06 -3.62
C PRO A 140 0.19 24.78 -4.57
N HIS A 141 0.37 24.93 -5.87
CA HIS A 141 -0.60 24.63 -6.92
C HIS A 141 -0.58 23.15 -7.36
N LEU A 142 0.40 22.36 -6.90
CA LEU A 142 0.50 20.93 -7.13
C LEU A 142 0.08 20.12 -5.90
N ARG A 143 -0.39 18.93 -6.15
CA ARG A 143 -0.67 17.91 -5.13
C ARG A 143 -0.15 16.54 -5.56
N TYR A 144 0.18 15.72 -4.58
CA TYR A 144 0.41 14.30 -4.75
C TYR A 144 -0.75 13.49 -4.19
N SER A 145 -1.00 12.32 -4.76
CA SER A 145 -1.95 11.36 -4.22
C SER A 145 -1.36 10.63 -3.02
N PHE A 146 -2.14 10.40 -1.96
CA PHE A 146 -1.69 9.70 -0.76
C PHE A 146 -2.77 8.74 -0.23
N PRO A 147 -2.38 7.65 0.45
CA PRO A 147 -3.31 6.74 1.10
C PRO A 147 -3.82 7.31 2.44
N ASN A 148 -4.83 6.67 3.01
CA ASN A 148 -5.16 6.86 4.43
C ASN A 148 -4.10 6.15 5.29
N ALA A 149 -2.95 6.79 5.45
CA ALA A 149 -1.78 6.29 6.16
C ALA A 149 -1.01 7.44 6.83
N PRO A 150 -0.24 7.19 7.89
CA PRO A 150 0.54 8.22 8.57
C PRO A 150 1.56 8.90 7.66
N PRO A 151 1.92 10.16 7.94
CA PRO A 151 2.83 10.94 7.11
C PRO A 151 4.23 10.34 6.97
N TYR A 152 4.66 9.49 7.90
CA TYR A 152 5.94 8.76 7.83
C TYR A 152 5.91 7.51 6.94
N SER A 153 4.79 7.16 6.31
CA SER A 153 4.72 6.04 5.37
C SER A 153 5.47 6.37 4.07
N GLY A 154 6.17 5.36 3.52
CA GLY A 154 6.98 5.51 2.31
C GLY A 154 6.16 5.54 1.02
N ILE A 155 6.50 6.44 0.11
CA ILE A 155 5.81 6.61 -1.18
C ILE A 155 6.14 5.46 -2.12
N VAL A 156 7.43 5.22 -2.35
CA VAL A 156 7.91 4.26 -3.38
C VAL A 156 7.45 2.84 -3.06
N GLY A 157 7.65 2.39 -1.80
CA GLY A 157 7.18 1.06 -1.39
C GLY A 157 5.66 0.91 -1.52
N ASN A 158 4.87 1.94 -1.19
CA ASN A 158 3.42 1.89 -1.37
C ASN A 158 3.01 1.83 -2.85
N ALA A 159 3.68 2.58 -3.72
CA ALA A 159 3.41 2.56 -5.16
C ALA A 159 3.76 1.20 -5.79
N LEU A 160 4.95 0.65 -5.50
CA LEU A 160 5.37 -0.66 -6.01
C LEU A 160 4.49 -1.82 -5.50
N LEU A 161 3.77 -1.65 -4.40
CA LEU A 161 2.83 -2.64 -3.85
C LEU A 161 1.36 -2.35 -4.21
N SER A 162 1.11 -1.57 -5.26
CA SER A 162 -0.24 -1.17 -5.71
C SER A 162 -1.11 -0.67 -4.55
N GLY A 163 -0.52 0.13 -3.67
CA GLY A 163 -1.22 0.67 -2.53
C GLY A 163 -2.38 1.58 -2.92
N MET A 164 -3.28 1.82 -1.98
CA MET A 164 -4.42 2.70 -2.19
C MET A 164 -4.00 4.17 -2.20
N THR A 165 -4.88 5.02 -2.71
CA THR A 165 -4.69 6.45 -2.90
C THR A 165 -6.00 7.20 -2.66
N ASN A 166 -5.95 8.48 -2.28
CA ASN A 166 -7.11 9.36 -2.19
C ASN A 166 -7.57 9.93 -3.54
N MET A 167 -7.13 9.28 -4.63
CA MET A 167 -7.57 9.54 -6.00
C MET A 167 -7.99 8.24 -6.71
N GLY A 168 -8.39 7.24 -5.94
CA GLY A 168 -8.65 5.88 -6.45
C GLY A 168 -9.72 5.81 -7.53
N ALA A 169 -10.80 6.59 -7.40
CA ALA A 169 -11.85 6.65 -8.41
C ALA A 169 -11.32 7.21 -9.74
N LYS A 170 -10.39 8.16 -9.69
CA LYS A 170 -9.82 8.81 -10.86
C LYS A 170 -8.66 8.03 -11.49
N ILE A 171 -7.67 7.60 -10.70
CA ILE A 171 -6.41 7.08 -11.24
C ILE A 171 -6.21 5.57 -11.02
N GLY A 172 -6.91 4.96 -10.07
CA GLY A 172 -6.66 3.57 -9.68
C GLY A 172 -5.75 3.45 -8.46
N SER A 173 -4.73 2.61 -8.52
CA SER A 173 -3.75 2.41 -7.44
C SER A 173 -2.59 3.40 -7.50
N MET A 174 -1.76 3.40 -6.46
CA MET A 174 -0.53 4.19 -6.46
C MET A 174 0.47 3.73 -7.54
N ALA A 175 0.43 2.46 -7.97
CA ALA A 175 1.26 1.95 -9.07
C ALA A 175 0.92 2.61 -10.42
N ASP A 176 -0.32 3.04 -10.61
CA ASP A 176 -0.77 3.76 -11.81
C ASP A 176 -0.18 5.18 -11.91
N SER A 177 0.42 5.69 -10.83
CA SER A 177 1.08 7.00 -10.79
C SER A 177 2.61 6.94 -11.01
N ILE A 178 3.19 5.76 -11.22
CA ILE A 178 4.63 5.63 -11.46
C ILE A 178 4.93 5.97 -12.92
N ASN A 179 5.81 6.96 -13.14
CA ASN A 179 6.25 7.38 -14.47
C ASN A 179 7.59 6.75 -14.88
N GLY A 180 8.46 6.46 -13.92
CA GLY A 180 9.76 5.87 -14.20
C GLY A 180 10.41 5.25 -12.96
N LEU A 181 11.30 4.29 -13.19
CA LEU A 181 12.12 3.65 -12.15
C LEU A 181 13.59 3.60 -12.59
N GLU A 182 14.48 3.74 -11.61
CA GLU A 182 15.87 3.29 -11.71
C GLU A 182 16.02 2.11 -10.76
N VAL A 183 16.59 1.00 -11.24
CA VAL A 183 16.64 -0.26 -10.53
C VAL A 183 18.00 -0.92 -10.70
N ILE A 184 18.47 -1.61 -9.65
CA ILE A 184 19.65 -2.49 -9.70
C ILE A 184 19.14 -3.93 -9.83
N THR A 185 19.54 -4.62 -10.89
CA THR A 185 19.25 -6.03 -11.14
C THR A 185 20.25 -6.95 -10.42
N ALA A 186 19.97 -8.27 -10.34
CA ALA A 186 20.79 -9.20 -9.57
C ALA A 186 22.24 -9.36 -10.09
N ASP A 187 22.49 -8.96 -11.32
CA ASP A 187 23.86 -8.90 -11.92
C ASP A 187 24.58 -7.57 -11.67
N GLY A 188 24.04 -6.70 -10.79
CA GLY A 188 24.62 -5.41 -10.45
C GLY A 188 24.42 -4.30 -11.50
N ASN A 189 23.72 -4.59 -12.61
CA ASN A 189 23.45 -3.59 -13.63
C ASN A 189 22.35 -2.61 -13.20
N VAL A 190 22.48 -1.36 -13.65
CA VAL A 190 21.48 -0.32 -13.43
C VAL A 190 20.62 -0.17 -14.68
N ALA A 191 19.31 -0.36 -14.52
CA ALA A 191 18.33 -0.17 -15.60
C ALA A 191 17.39 1.00 -15.27
N ARG A 192 17.07 1.81 -16.29
CA ARG A 192 16.06 2.88 -16.22
C ARG A 192 14.86 2.51 -17.09
N ILE A 193 13.67 2.68 -16.53
CA ILE A 193 12.42 2.22 -17.11
C ILE A 193 11.43 3.40 -17.16
N GLY A 194 10.76 3.57 -18.29
CA GLY A 194 9.93 4.73 -18.59
C GLY A 194 10.65 5.71 -19.51
N SER A 195 10.24 6.96 -19.59
CA SER A 195 10.85 7.98 -20.48
C SER A 195 12.32 8.27 -20.16
N CYS A 196 12.82 7.86 -19.01
CA CYS A 196 14.21 7.96 -18.59
C CYS A 196 15.13 6.84 -19.12
N PHE A 197 14.71 6.03 -20.05
CA PHE A 197 15.45 4.85 -20.57
C PHE A 197 16.71 5.17 -21.38
N TYR A 198 16.95 6.42 -21.69
CA TYR A 198 18.15 6.84 -22.40
C TYR A 198 19.42 6.64 -21.57
N GLY A 199 20.58 6.56 -22.25
CA GLY A 199 21.89 6.51 -21.59
C GLY A 199 22.19 7.78 -20.79
N ASP A 200 23.23 7.69 -19.92
CA ASP A 200 23.55 8.72 -18.92
C ASP A 200 23.79 10.13 -19.46
N ASP A 201 24.25 10.23 -20.72
CA ASP A 201 24.44 11.49 -21.42
C ASP A 201 23.13 12.22 -21.76
N LYS A 202 21.98 11.53 -21.72
CA LYS A 202 20.65 12.06 -22.08
C LYS A 202 19.59 11.88 -20.99
N ALA A 203 19.81 10.99 -20.01
CA ALA A 203 18.87 10.75 -18.93
C ALA A 203 19.05 11.76 -17.80
N LYS A 204 18.55 12.98 -18.02
CA LYS A 204 18.54 14.06 -17.05
C LYS A 204 17.37 13.91 -16.06
N ASP A 205 17.39 14.67 -14.97
CA ASP A 205 16.32 14.70 -13.98
C ASP A 205 14.97 15.20 -14.55
N ASP A 206 14.98 15.84 -15.70
CA ASP A 206 13.80 16.30 -16.45
C ASP A 206 13.25 15.26 -17.45
N SER A 207 13.75 14.02 -17.45
CA SER A 207 13.40 12.98 -18.42
C SER A 207 12.39 11.93 -17.87
N TRP A 208 11.81 12.11 -16.69
CA TRP A 208 11.06 11.09 -15.93
C TRP A 208 9.54 11.27 -15.97
N TRP A 209 9.01 11.73 -17.10
CA TRP A 209 7.64 12.22 -17.21
C TRP A 209 6.60 11.19 -17.64
N SER A 210 7.00 10.02 -18.18
CA SER A 210 6.06 9.02 -18.68
C SER A 210 6.53 7.58 -18.51
N ARG A 211 5.58 6.70 -18.21
CA ARG A 211 5.74 5.25 -18.22
C ARG A 211 5.82 4.67 -19.64
N TYR A 212 5.13 5.28 -20.58
CA TYR A 212 4.96 4.80 -21.97
C TYR A 212 5.63 5.75 -22.97
N PRO A 213 5.86 5.39 -24.26
CA PRO A 213 5.31 4.26 -25.01
C PRO A 213 6.23 3.03 -25.19
N MET A 214 7.40 2.98 -24.52
CA MET A 214 8.29 1.82 -24.62
C MET A 214 7.64 0.56 -24.02
N PRO A 215 8.16 -0.66 -24.31
CA PRO A 215 7.69 -1.86 -23.62
C PRO A 215 7.64 -1.67 -22.12
N ASP A 216 6.49 -1.96 -21.52
CA ASP A 216 6.25 -1.67 -20.11
C ASP A 216 6.93 -2.70 -19.20
N LEU A 217 8.22 -2.48 -18.92
CA LEU A 217 8.98 -3.29 -17.97
C LEU A 217 8.69 -2.94 -16.50
N MET A 218 7.91 -1.89 -16.23
CA MET A 218 7.50 -1.49 -14.87
C MET A 218 6.78 -2.62 -14.14
N GLY A 219 5.99 -3.43 -14.88
CA GLY A 219 5.29 -4.59 -14.36
C GLY A 219 6.20 -5.64 -13.74
N LEU A 220 7.49 -5.69 -14.08
CA LEU A 220 8.47 -6.60 -13.47
C LEU A 220 8.86 -6.22 -12.03
N PHE A 221 8.48 -5.03 -11.57
CA PHE A 221 8.80 -4.51 -10.22
C PHE A 221 7.53 -4.24 -9.40
N VAL A 222 6.41 -3.95 -10.05
CA VAL A 222 5.12 -3.72 -9.37
C VAL A 222 4.53 -5.05 -8.91
N ASN A 223 4.17 -5.15 -7.62
CA ASN A 223 3.64 -6.33 -6.93
C ASN A 223 4.58 -7.55 -6.86
N PHE A 224 5.80 -7.44 -7.32
CA PHE A 224 6.84 -8.46 -7.11
C PHE A 224 7.45 -8.42 -5.70
N GLN A 225 6.95 -7.56 -4.80
CA GLN A 225 7.34 -7.53 -3.38
C GLN A 225 8.86 -7.44 -3.15
N GLY A 226 9.59 -6.76 -4.04
CA GLY A 226 11.04 -6.59 -3.95
C GLY A 226 11.86 -7.81 -4.39
N MET A 227 11.28 -8.77 -5.13
CA MET A 227 11.96 -10.01 -5.56
C MET A 227 12.77 -9.88 -6.85
N THR A 228 12.69 -8.77 -7.56
CA THR A 228 13.25 -8.64 -8.91
C THR A 228 14.34 -7.59 -9.04
N GLY A 229 14.64 -6.87 -7.99
CA GLY A 229 15.69 -5.85 -7.95
C GLY A 229 15.49 -4.82 -6.85
N LEU A 230 16.49 -3.93 -6.69
CA LEU A 230 16.43 -2.80 -5.78
C LEU A 230 16.10 -1.52 -6.55
N VAL A 231 15.00 -0.88 -6.21
CA VAL A 231 14.65 0.43 -6.77
C VAL A 231 15.44 1.52 -6.06
N THR A 232 16.16 2.35 -6.82
CA THR A 232 17.01 3.43 -6.32
C THR A 232 16.43 4.82 -6.58
N LYS A 233 15.60 4.96 -7.63
CA LYS A 233 14.82 6.16 -7.91
C LYS A 233 13.44 5.80 -8.43
N CYS A 234 12.46 6.63 -8.11
CA CYS A 234 11.10 6.49 -8.60
C CYS A 234 10.52 7.86 -8.95
N ALA A 235 10.03 7.99 -10.18
CA ALA A 235 9.27 9.16 -10.59
C ALA A 235 7.78 8.89 -10.41
N VAL A 236 7.09 9.79 -9.71
CA VAL A 236 5.65 9.69 -9.46
C VAL A 236 4.93 10.92 -10.01
N GLN A 237 3.76 10.71 -10.61
CA GLN A 237 2.93 11.78 -11.16
C GLN A 237 2.41 12.70 -10.05
N LEU A 238 2.35 13.99 -10.34
CA LEU A 238 1.68 15.02 -9.56
C LEU A 238 0.42 15.50 -10.29
N TRP A 239 -0.44 16.22 -9.60
CA TRP A 239 -1.68 16.77 -10.16
C TRP A 239 -1.88 18.22 -9.73
N PRO A 240 -2.62 19.02 -10.52
CA PRO A 240 -3.06 20.34 -10.07
C PRO A 240 -3.88 20.22 -8.78
N LYS A 241 -3.63 21.10 -7.82
CA LYS A 241 -4.44 21.23 -6.62
C LYS A 241 -5.68 22.04 -6.93
N GLU A 242 -6.85 21.48 -6.66
CA GLU A 242 -8.13 22.19 -6.78
C GLU A 242 -8.38 23.00 -5.51
N PRO A 243 -8.70 24.31 -5.61
CA PRO A 243 -8.76 25.20 -4.45
C PRO A 243 -10.01 25.04 -3.59
N ILE A 244 -11.09 24.47 -4.15
CA ILE A 244 -12.37 24.31 -3.44
C ILE A 244 -12.51 22.86 -3.01
N GLU A 245 -12.70 22.65 -1.71
CA GLU A 245 -12.86 21.32 -1.08
C GLU A 245 -14.19 21.31 -0.31
N ARG A 246 -15.10 20.38 -0.65
CA ARG A 246 -16.41 20.18 0.02
C ARG A 246 -16.66 18.69 0.22
N PRO A 247 -16.21 18.10 1.33
CA PRO A 247 -16.51 16.71 1.63
C PRO A 247 -18.01 16.55 1.92
N GLN A 248 -18.57 15.46 1.41
CA GLN A 248 -19.91 15.01 1.76
C GLN A 248 -19.81 13.73 2.58
N LEU A 249 -20.67 13.59 3.58
CA LEU A 249 -20.87 12.36 4.33
C LEU A 249 -22.19 11.75 3.91
N VAL A 250 -22.14 10.49 3.48
CA VAL A 250 -23.32 9.74 3.04
C VAL A 250 -23.51 8.54 3.93
N VAL A 251 -24.73 8.28 4.38
CA VAL A 251 -25.08 7.15 5.23
C VAL A 251 -26.04 6.19 4.50
N PHE A 252 -25.92 4.90 4.81
CA PHE A 252 -26.66 3.82 4.18
C PHE A 252 -27.35 2.99 5.25
N PHE A 253 -28.65 2.79 5.14
CA PHE A 253 -29.43 1.97 6.06
C PHE A 253 -29.61 0.53 5.57
N GLY A 254 -29.35 0.26 4.30
CA GLY A 254 -29.30 -1.07 3.71
C GLY A 254 -27.92 -1.44 3.17
N LEU A 255 -27.51 -2.70 3.26
CA LEU A 255 -26.28 -3.19 2.61
C LEU A 255 -26.40 -3.13 1.09
N THR A 256 -27.59 -3.40 0.56
CA THR A 256 -27.93 -3.33 -0.86
C THR A 256 -27.78 -1.95 -1.48
N ASP A 257 -27.79 -0.90 -0.64
CA ASP A 257 -27.70 0.51 -1.09
C ASP A 257 -26.28 0.90 -1.48
N LEU A 258 -25.29 0.26 -0.86
CA LEU A 258 -23.89 0.66 -0.89
C LEU A 258 -23.23 0.49 -2.28
N ALA A 259 -23.37 -0.69 -2.89
CA ALA A 259 -22.71 -1.00 -4.14
C ALA A 259 -23.25 -0.19 -5.34
N PRO A 260 -24.58 0.00 -5.50
CA PRO A 260 -25.12 0.90 -6.52
C PRO A 260 -24.62 2.33 -6.38
N PHE A 261 -24.67 2.90 -5.17
CA PHE A 261 -24.19 4.26 -4.90
C PHE A 261 -22.72 4.42 -5.28
N LEU A 262 -21.85 3.56 -4.78
CA LEU A 262 -20.42 3.65 -5.06
C LEU A 262 -20.13 3.57 -6.56
N ARG A 263 -20.84 2.71 -7.31
CA ARG A 263 -20.67 2.60 -8.77
C ARG A 263 -21.15 3.84 -9.51
N GLU A 264 -22.32 4.35 -9.20
CA GLU A 264 -22.88 5.52 -9.90
C GLU A 264 -22.00 6.76 -9.65
N VAL A 265 -21.60 7.01 -8.39
CA VAL A 265 -20.69 8.12 -8.06
C VAL A 265 -19.33 7.97 -8.72
N GLY A 266 -18.78 6.75 -8.74
CA GLY A 266 -17.51 6.49 -9.41
C GLY A 266 -17.54 6.72 -10.91
N ARG A 267 -18.68 6.43 -11.57
CA ARG A 267 -18.88 6.59 -13.02
C ARG A 267 -19.22 8.02 -13.42
N ALA A 268 -19.74 8.81 -12.50
CA ALA A 268 -20.17 10.18 -12.78
C ALA A 268 -19.01 11.19 -12.97
N ASP A 269 -17.77 10.79 -12.72
CA ASP A 269 -16.55 11.64 -12.80
C ASP A 269 -16.63 12.94 -12.00
N ILE A 270 -17.38 12.92 -10.88
CA ILE A 270 -17.57 14.07 -9.99
C ILE A 270 -16.59 14.08 -8.82
N VAL A 271 -15.89 12.96 -8.58
CA VAL A 271 -15.00 12.76 -7.44
C VAL A 271 -13.61 12.23 -7.87
N ASN A 272 -12.59 12.60 -7.12
CA ASN A 272 -11.28 11.94 -7.27
C ASN A 272 -11.25 10.60 -6.51
N ASP A 273 -12.07 10.48 -5.46
CA ASP A 273 -12.14 9.33 -4.58
C ASP A 273 -13.53 9.17 -3.96
N VAL A 274 -13.88 7.95 -3.61
CA VAL A 274 -15.02 7.63 -2.74
C VAL A 274 -14.75 6.34 -2.00
N ALA A 275 -14.94 6.37 -0.68
CA ALA A 275 -14.73 5.23 0.19
C ALA A 275 -15.87 5.11 1.20
N ALA A 276 -16.29 3.89 1.45
CA ALA A 276 -17.29 3.56 2.46
C ALA A 276 -16.68 2.72 3.59
N PHE A 277 -17.21 2.89 4.77
CA PHE A 277 -16.76 2.25 5.99
C PHE A 277 -17.95 1.68 6.75
N SER A 278 -17.77 0.56 7.40
CA SER A 278 -18.72 0.17 8.46
C SER A 278 -18.73 1.23 9.57
N VAL A 279 -19.86 1.41 10.25
CA VAL A 279 -20.01 2.44 11.30
C VAL A 279 -18.98 2.25 12.42
N GLU A 280 -18.55 1.03 12.68
CA GLU A 280 -17.52 0.73 13.65
C GLU A 280 -16.16 1.32 13.25
N VAL A 281 -15.79 1.26 11.96
CA VAL A 281 -14.58 1.93 11.45
C VAL A 281 -14.70 3.43 11.59
N ALA A 282 -15.86 4.01 11.20
CA ALA A 282 -16.08 5.45 11.33
C ALA A 282 -15.95 5.91 12.79
N LYS A 283 -16.54 5.18 13.74
CA LYS A 283 -16.40 5.44 15.18
C LYS A 283 -14.96 5.35 15.67
N MET A 284 -14.21 4.41 15.15
CA MET A 284 -12.79 4.23 15.48
C MET A 284 -11.92 5.39 14.99
N GLU A 285 -12.19 5.88 13.77
CA GLU A 285 -11.48 7.03 13.19
C GLU A 285 -11.69 8.30 14.02
N VAL A 286 -12.83 8.41 14.70
CA VAL A 286 -13.13 9.52 15.62
C VAL A 286 -12.69 9.26 17.06
N GLY A 287 -11.95 8.19 17.32
CA GLY A 287 -11.31 7.92 18.61
C GLY A 287 -12.13 7.11 19.61
N ILE A 288 -13.21 6.45 19.17
CA ILE A 288 -13.95 5.50 20.02
C ILE A 288 -13.19 4.16 20.02
N PRO A 289 -12.61 3.72 21.16
CA PRO A 289 -11.68 2.59 21.16
C PRO A 289 -12.36 1.24 20.93
N GLU A 290 -13.57 1.03 21.46
CA GLU A 290 -14.37 -0.19 21.30
C GLU A 290 -15.73 0.15 20.70
N PRO A 291 -15.79 0.38 19.40
CA PRO A 291 -17.02 0.83 18.77
C PRO A 291 -18.04 -0.32 18.68
N VAL A 292 -19.25 -0.05 19.16
CA VAL A 292 -20.41 -0.93 19.04
C VAL A 292 -21.42 -0.27 18.10
N ARG A 293 -22.02 -1.05 17.21
CA ARG A 293 -23.15 -0.63 16.38
C ARG A 293 -24.42 -0.72 17.19
N TYR A 294 -25.20 0.36 17.22
CA TYR A 294 -26.56 0.35 17.76
C TYR A 294 -27.57 0.03 16.65
N PRO A 295 -28.72 -0.59 16.94
CA PRO A 295 -29.70 -1.01 15.94
C PRO A 295 -30.24 0.12 15.04
N GLU A 296 -30.31 1.32 15.55
CA GLU A 296 -30.80 2.52 14.85
C GLU A 296 -29.73 3.22 14.00
N GLU A 297 -28.48 2.82 14.12
CA GLU A 297 -27.38 3.45 13.37
C GLU A 297 -27.29 2.89 11.96
N PRO A 298 -26.95 3.73 10.96
CA PRO A 298 -26.66 3.25 9.63
C PRO A 298 -25.44 2.31 9.65
N PRO A 299 -25.55 1.10 9.09
CA PRO A 299 -24.48 0.12 9.12
C PRO A 299 -23.20 0.58 8.39
N TYR A 300 -23.37 1.47 7.40
CA TYR A 300 -22.27 2.00 6.59
C TYR A 300 -22.36 3.50 6.42
N THR A 301 -21.22 4.12 6.28
CA THR A 301 -21.04 5.51 5.88
C THR A 301 -20.05 5.61 4.74
N ALA A 302 -20.20 6.59 3.86
CA ALA A 302 -19.21 6.92 2.83
C ALA A 302 -18.76 8.37 2.97
N VAL A 303 -17.47 8.57 2.78
CA VAL A 303 -16.89 9.90 2.59
C VAL A 303 -16.68 10.12 1.10
N VAL A 304 -17.26 11.24 0.61
CA VAL A 304 -17.18 11.69 -0.77
C VAL A 304 -16.40 13.00 -0.80
N PRO A 305 -15.06 12.95 -0.99
CA PRO A 305 -14.20 14.13 -0.98
C PRO A 305 -14.30 14.89 -2.30
N MET A 306 -15.22 15.84 -2.39
CA MET A 306 -15.44 16.64 -3.59
C MET A 306 -14.47 17.82 -3.65
N THR A 307 -13.86 18.02 -4.82
CA THR A 307 -12.97 19.14 -5.10
C THR A 307 -13.33 19.78 -6.43
N ALA A 308 -13.05 21.08 -6.58
CA ALA A 308 -13.36 21.83 -7.80
C ALA A 308 -12.43 23.04 -8.00
N LYS A 309 -12.33 23.52 -9.24
CA LYS A 309 -11.60 24.74 -9.59
C LYS A 309 -12.41 26.02 -9.35
N THR A 310 -13.74 25.93 -9.49
CA THR A 310 -14.67 27.06 -9.35
C THR A 310 -15.91 26.65 -8.57
N GLU A 311 -16.62 27.64 -7.99
CA GLU A 311 -17.90 27.42 -7.29
C GLU A 311 -18.97 26.83 -8.22
N ASN A 312 -19.03 27.28 -9.47
CA ASN A 312 -20.00 26.73 -10.44
C ASN A 312 -19.73 25.25 -10.72
N GLN A 313 -18.45 24.86 -10.84
CA GLN A 313 -18.08 23.44 -10.99
C GLN A 313 -18.45 22.63 -9.75
N MET A 314 -18.24 23.18 -8.55
CA MET A 314 -18.61 22.50 -7.31
C MET A 314 -20.13 22.32 -7.22
N ASN A 315 -20.90 23.35 -7.52
CA ASN A 315 -22.36 23.29 -7.48
C ASN A 315 -22.92 22.25 -8.47
N ALA A 316 -22.39 22.21 -9.70
CA ALA A 316 -22.78 21.20 -10.68
C ALA A 316 -22.45 19.77 -10.22
N LYS A 317 -21.29 19.55 -9.59
CA LYS A 317 -20.92 18.24 -9.03
C LYS A 317 -21.86 17.83 -7.88
N LEU A 318 -22.25 18.78 -7.01
CA LEU A 318 -23.20 18.52 -5.92
C LEU A 318 -24.61 18.20 -6.45
N GLU A 319 -25.06 18.90 -7.49
CA GLU A 319 -26.32 18.60 -8.16
C GLU A 319 -26.33 17.17 -8.71
N ILE A 320 -25.30 16.76 -9.44
CA ILE A 320 -25.17 15.39 -9.97
C ILE A 320 -25.17 14.36 -8.82
N LEU A 321 -24.50 14.63 -7.71
CA LEU A 321 -24.52 13.73 -6.55
C LEU A 321 -25.92 13.57 -5.98
N ASN A 322 -26.66 14.67 -5.84
CA ASN A 322 -28.03 14.66 -5.35
C ASN A 322 -28.95 13.90 -6.31
N ASP A 323 -28.85 14.13 -7.63
CA ASP A 323 -29.62 13.41 -8.65
C ASP A 323 -29.39 11.90 -8.59
N ILE A 324 -28.14 11.47 -8.39
CA ILE A 324 -27.80 10.04 -8.20
C ILE A 324 -28.52 9.48 -6.97
N ILE A 325 -28.47 10.18 -5.85
CA ILE A 325 -29.10 9.74 -4.60
C ILE A 325 -30.62 9.68 -4.75
N GLU A 326 -31.24 10.73 -5.34
CA GLU A 326 -32.67 10.75 -5.58
C GLU A 326 -33.12 9.62 -6.51
N LYS A 327 -32.37 9.35 -7.59
CA LYS A 327 -32.65 8.24 -8.50
C LYS A 327 -32.62 6.92 -7.76
N LEU A 328 -31.55 6.63 -7.01
CA LEU A 328 -31.41 5.38 -6.26
C LEU A 328 -32.49 5.23 -5.21
N ASN A 329 -32.86 6.30 -4.48
CA ASN A 329 -33.93 6.25 -3.50
C ASN A 329 -35.31 6.00 -4.13
N LYS A 330 -35.58 6.50 -5.35
CA LYS A 330 -36.76 6.12 -6.13
C LYS A 330 -36.78 4.66 -6.55
N GLU A 331 -35.59 4.05 -6.70
CA GLU A 331 -35.40 2.62 -7.01
C GLU A 331 -35.47 1.73 -5.74
N GLY A 332 -35.65 2.32 -4.55
CA GLY A 332 -35.90 1.60 -3.30
C GLY A 332 -34.75 1.56 -2.31
N THR A 333 -33.66 2.31 -2.55
CA THR A 333 -32.58 2.48 -1.56
C THR A 333 -32.96 3.48 -0.47
N ASN A 334 -32.20 3.46 0.65
CA ASN A 334 -32.36 4.39 1.77
C ASN A 334 -31.02 5.10 2.06
N ILE A 335 -30.68 6.08 1.23
CA ILE A 335 -29.41 6.80 1.22
C ILE A 335 -29.63 8.25 1.59
N HIS A 336 -28.85 8.78 2.54
CA HIS A 336 -28.95 10.16 3.00
C HIS A 336 -27.60 10.85 3.03
N VAL A 337 -27.58 12.14 2.66
CA VAL A 337 -26.42 13.03 2.88
C VAL A 337 -26.56 13.68 4.24
N ILE A 338 -25.49 13.66 5.02
CA ILE A 338 -25.40 14.36 6.30
C ILE A 338 -24.42 15.53 6.15
N ASP A 339 -24.80 16.70 6.68
CA ASP A 339 -23.88 17.83 6.72
C ASP A 339 -22.66 17.48 7.56
N TYR A 340 -21.48 17.51 6.91
CA TYR A 340 -20.22 17.12 7.55
C TYR A 340 -19.85 18.03 8.73
N LYS A 341 -20.23 19.32 8.69
CA LYS A 341 -19.96 20.28 9.77
C LYS A 341 -20.85 20.00 10.98
N GLU A 342 -22.11 19.64 10.74
CA GLU A 342 -23.04 19.25 11.80
C GLU A 342 -22.61 17.92 12.44
N PHE A 343 -22.26 16.94 11.61
CA PHE A 343 -21.68 15.68 12.10
C PHE A 343 -20.42 15.91 12.95
N ALA A 344 -19.47 16.71 12.46
CA ALA A 344 -18.26 17.05 13.20
C ALA A 344 -18.56 17.73 14.55
N LYS A 345 -19.58 18.60 14.64
CA LYS A 345 -20.00 19.23 15.89
C LYS A 345 -20.62 18.22 16.87
N LEU A 346 -21.51 17.35 16.38
CA LEU A 346 -22.19 16.33 17.20
C LEU A 346 -21.21 15.40 17.91
N PHE A 347 -20.12 15.04 17.24
CA PHE A 347 -19.12 14.14 17.79
C PHE A 347 -17.88 14.84 18.37
N ASN A 348 -17.93 16.17 18.54
CA ASN A 348 -16.80 17.00 19.02
C ASN A 348 -15.49 16.69 18.25
N LEU A 349 -15.63 16.37 16.96
CA LEU A 349 -14.50 16.08 16.09
C LEU A 349 -13.81 17.40 15.77
N LYS A 350 -12.59 17.56 16.19
CA LYS A 350 -11.67 18.49 15.55
C LYS A 350 -11.61 18.03 14.09
N ALA A 351 -12.25 18.82 13.21
CA ALA A 351 -12.52 18.52 11.82
C ALA A 351 -11.55 17.48 11.24
N LEU A 352 -12.03 16.25 11.02
CA LEU A 352 -11.30 15.24 10.25
C LEU A 352 -11.03 15.90 8.89
N ASN A 353 -9.81 16.40 8.73
CA ASN A 353 -9.42 16.92 7.43
C ASN A 353 -9.10 15.72 6.53
N ILE A 354 -10.12 15.16 5.90
CA ILE A 354 -10.03 14.02 4.98
C ILE A 354 -9.11 14.28 3.77
N PHE A 355 -8.72 15.53 3.55
CA PHE A 355 -7.74 15.93 2.54
C PHE A 355 -6.31 15.94 3.10
N ASN A 356 -6.11 15.63 4.37
CA ASN A 356 -4.79 15.51 5.00
C ASN A 356 -4.44 14.07 5.34
N LEU A 357 -3.14 13.82 5.46
CA LEU A 357 -2.62 12.57 5.99
C LEU A 357 -3.03 12.42 7.46
N PRO A 358 -3.58 11.27 7.88
CA PRO A 358 -3.88 11.03 9.28
C PRO A 358 -2.60 10.95 10.09
N SER A 359 -2.62 11.50 11.29
CA SER A 359 -1.48 11.44 12.23
C SER A 359 -1.26 10.03 12.80
N GLN A 360 -2.32 9.22 12.83
CA GLN A 360 -2.30 7.85 13.35
C GLN A 360 -3.13 6.94 12.43
N ILE A 361 -2.71 5.70 12.29
CA ILE A 361 -3.56 4.66 11.69
C ILE A 361 -4.39 4.08 12.81
N LEU A 362 -5.71 4.22 12.77
CA LEU A 362 -6.67 3.58 13.66
C LEU A 362 -6.13 3.50 15.10
N SER A 363 -6.73 4.14 16.07
CA SER A 363 -6.21 4.20 17.45
C SER A 363 -5.68 2.84 17.93
N LEU A 364 -4.36 2.73 18.12
CA LEU A 364 -3.68 1.49 18.56
C LEU A 364 -3.44 1.46 20.07
N HIS A 365 -3.97 2.39 20.84
CA HIS A 365 -3.61 2.57 22.26
C HIS A 365 -3.78 1.32 23.11
N GLU A 366 -4.73 0.43 22.79
CA GLU A 366 -4.96 -0.82 23.52
C GLU A 366 -4.55 -2.07 22.74
N TYR A 367 -4.08 -1.91 21.50
CA TYR A 367 -3.76 -3.00 20.61
C TYR A 367 -2.32 -2.88 20.14
N SER A 368 -1.61 -4.00 20.13
CA SER A 368 -0.23 -4.07 19.63
C SER A 368 -0.12 -4.56 18.19
N GLY A 369 -1.24 -4.96 17.59
CA GLY A 369 -1.33 -5.47 16.23
C GLY A 369 -2.43 -4.81 15.41
N LEU A 370 -2.12 -4.60 14.14
CA LEU A 370 -3.05 -4.16 13.10
C LEU A 370 -2.76 -4.93 11.82
N THR A 371 -3.78 -5.49 11.23
CA THR A 371 -3.68 -6.15 9.93
C THR A 371 -4.97 -5.98 9.14
N TRP A 372 -4.93 -6.29 7.85
CA TRP A 372 -6.10 -6.38 6.99
C TRP A 372 -5.90 -7.38 5.86
N PHE A 373 -6.97 -7.98 5.41
CA PHE A 373 -7.00 -8.62 4.11
C PHE A 373 -7.45 -7.60 3.07
N GLY A 374 -6.58 -7.25 2.13
CA GLY A 374 -6.91 -6.33 1.06
C GLY A 374 -7.09 -7.06 -0.26
N ALA A 375 -8.19 -6.81 -0.94
CA ALA A 375 -8.45 -7.38 -2.25
C ALA A 375 -9.05 -6.38 -3.23
N TYR A 376 -8.61 -6.46 -4.48
CA TYR A 376 -9.32 -5.88 -5.61
C TYR A 376 -10.56 -6.76 -5.87
N ALA A 377 -11.74 -6.15 -5.94
CA ALA A 377 -13.00 -6.88 -5.92
C ALA A 377 -13.95 -6.41 -7.04
N PRO A 378 -14.73 -7.33 -7.62
CA PRO A 378 -15.87 -6.95 -8.46
C PRO A 378 -16.91 -6.21 -7.64
N THR A 379 -17.27 -4.98 -8.03
CA THR A 379 -18.14 -4.11 -7.22
C THR A 379 -19.55 -4.66 -6.99
N HIS A 380 -20.05 -5.48 -7.91
CA HIS A 380 -21.35 -6.15 -7.77
C HIS A 380 -21.34 -7.30 -6.73
N LYS A 381 -20.17 -7.66 -6.21
CA LYS A 381 -20.02 -8.68 -5.15
C LYS A 381 -19.89 -8.07 -3.74
N PHE A 382 -19.93 -6.76 -3.60
CA PHE A 382 -19.70 -6.12 -2.30
C PHE A 382 -20.70 -6.59 -1.22
N GLU A 383 -21.98 -6.69 -1.57
CA GLU A 383 -22.99 -7.18 -0.65
C GLU A 383 -22.69 -8.61 -0.18
N GLU A 384 -22.49 -9.55 -1.10
CA GLU A 384 -22.17 -10.94 -0.80
C GLU A 384 -20.86 -11.09 -0.01
N LEU A 385 -19.85 -10.26 -0.32
CA LEU A 385 -18.59 -10.19 0.43
C LEU A 385 -18.82 -9.77 1.89
N ILE A 386 -19.63 -8.73 2.11
CA ILE A 386 -19.94 -8.24 3.45
C ILE A 386 -20.70 -9.32 4.23
N GLU A 387 -21.77 -9.88 3.68
CA GLU A 387 -22.58 -10.90 4.36
C GLU A 387 -21.76 -12.12 4.79
N LYS A 388 -20.93 -12.64 3.88
CA LYS A 388 -20.10 -13.82 4.17
C LYS A 388 -18.98 -13.51 5.17
N THR A 389 -18.38 -12.33 5.11
CA THR A 389 -17.34 -11.95 6.08
C THR A 389 -17.92 -11.57 7.43
N ASP A 390 -19.13 -11.00 7.50
CA ASP A 390 -19.81 -10.70 8.77
C ASP A 390 -20.08 -12.00 9.56
N ALA A 391 -20.44 -13.08 8.89
CA ALA A 391 -20.58 -14.40 9.53
C ALA A 391 -19.25 -14.89 10.15
N LEU A 392 -18.11 -14.62 9.49
CA LEU A 392 -16.79 -14.93 10.04
C LEU A 392 -16.43 -14.04 11.22
N TYR A 393 -16.74 -12.74 11.18
CA TYR A 393 -16.52 -11.85 12.31
C TYR A 393 -17.27 -12.33 13.57
N HIS A 394 -18.53 -12.71 13.42
CA HIS A 394 -19.31 -13.32 14.51
C HIS A 394 -18.68 -14.61 15.01
N LYS A 395 -18.27 -15.50 14.13
CA LYS A 395 -17.61 -16.78 14.47
C LYS A 395 -16.35 -16.56 15.31
N TYR A 396 -15.55 -15.56 14.97
CA TYR A 396 -14.28 -15.27 15.64
C TYR A 396 -14.39 -14.22 16.77
N GLY A 397 -15.57 -13.67 17.01
CA GLY A 397 -15.79 -12.64 18.03
C GLY A 397 -14.94 -11.38 17.80
N VAL A 398 -14.92 -10.90 16.55
CA VAL A 398 -14.24 -9.65 16.16
C VAL A 398 -15.27 -8.68 15.57
N PRO A 399 -15.05 -7.35 15.72
CA PRO A 399 -15.95 -6.36 15.13
C PRO A 399 -15.92 -6.38 13.60
N PRO A 400 -17.03 -6.06 12.91
CA PRO A 400 -17.12 -6.05 11.44
C PRO A 400 -16.48 -4.78 10.84
N PHE A 401 -15.18 -4.71 10.82
CA PHE A 401 -14.44 -3.56 10.30
C PHE A 401 -14.18 -3.70 8.80
N ASN A 402 -15.13 -3.23 8.00
CA ASN A 402 -15.05 -3.24 6.55
C ASN A 402 -14.74 -1.84 6.00
N TYR A 403 -13.82 -1.81 5.04
CA TYR A 403 -13.52 -0.66 4.20
C TYR A 403 -13.74 -1.05 2.73
N LEU A 404 -14.51 -0.22 2.03
CA LEU A 404 -14.81 -0.41 0.61
C LEU A 404 -14.45 0.85 -0.17
N LYS A 405 -14.04 0.68 -1.41
CA LYS A 405 -13.62 1.78 -2.26
C LYS A 405 -13.87 1.48 -3.72
N ILE A 406 -14.14 2.52 -4.49
CA ILE A 406 -14.23 2.43 -5.96
C ILE A 406 -12.90 2.85 -6.58
N MET A 407 -12.54 2.18 -7.66
CA MET A 407 -11.31 2.39 -8.41
C MET A 407 -11.61 2.60 -9.90
N LYS A 408 -10.82 3.46 -10.56
CA LYS A 408 -10.84 3.70 -12.01
C LYS A 408 -12.25 3.87 -12.57
N GLY A 409 -12.98 4.89 -12.15
CA GLY A 409 -14.31 5.17 -12.66
C GLY A 409 -15.34 4.03 -12.42
N GLY A 410 -15.18 3.25 -11.36
CA GLY A 410 -16.09 2.15 -11.04
C GLY A 410 -15.84 0.85 -11.80
N HIS A 411 -14.69 0.69 -12.49
CA HIS A 411 -14.35 -0.57 -13.14
C HIS A 411 -14.22 -1.72 -12.15
N TYR A 412 -13.61 -1.46 -11.00
CA TYR A 412 -13.47 -2.41 -9.90
C TYR A 412 -13.45 -1.65 -8.58
N GLY A 413 -13.43 -2.38 -7.50
CA GLY A 413 -13.33 -1.79 -6.16
C GLY A 413 -12.27 -2.45 -5.31
N ILE A 414 -12.15 -1.96 -4.10
CA ILE A 414 -11.38 -2.57 -3.01
C ILE A 414 -12.38 -3.04 -1.96
N PHE A 415 -12.19 -4.26 -1.51
CA PHE A 415 -12.78 -4.79 -0.28
C PHE A 415 -11.66 -5.07 0.72
N ARG A 416 -11.77 -4.52 1.93
CA ARG A 416 -10.69 -4.58 2.91
C ARG A 416 -11.22 -4.72 4.34
N PRO A 417 -11.42 -5.94 4.84
CA PRO A 417 -11.51 -6.25 6.25
C PRO A 417 -10.28 -5.80 7.03
N ILE A 418 -10.47 -5.12 8.16
CA ILE A 418 -9.39 -4.57 9.00
C ILE A 418 -9.51 -5.17 10.39
N PHE A 419 -8.38 -5.52 11.00
CA PHE A 419 -8.35 -6.12 12.34
C PHE A 419 -7.33 -5.45 13.22
N ARG A 420 -7.78 -5.02 14.41
CA ARG A 420 -6.93 -4.69 15.55
C ARG A 420 -6.91 -5.87 16.49
N PHE A 421 -5.76 -6.22 17.01
CA PHE A 421 -5.62 -7.40 17.86
C PHE A 421 -4.46 -7.25 18.84
N LYS A 422 -4.50 -8.01 19.93
CA LYS A 422 -3.36 -8.11 20.85
C LYS A 422 -2.36 -9.09 20.23
N LYS A 423 -1.26 -8.54 19.67
CA LYS A 423 -0.18 -9.34 19.08
C LYS A 423 0.32 -10.34 20.14
N TYR A 424 0.71 -11.50 19.74
CA TYR A 424 1.09 -12.65 20.57
C TYR A 424 -0.06 -13.38 21.29
N LYS A 425 -1.16 -12.69 21.66
CA LYS A 425 -2.32 -13.35 22.29
C LYS A 425 -3.31 -13.86 21.24
N ASP A 426 -3.64 -13.02 20.27
CA ASP A 426 -4.69 -13.28 19.29
C ASP A 426 -4.14 -13.68 17.91
N GLN A 427 -2.83 -13.76 17.75
CA GLN A 427 -2.16 -13.98 16.47
C GLN A 427 -2.70 -15.17 15.69
N GLU A 428 -2.79 -16.36 16.33
CA GLU A 428 -3.30 -17.56 15.66
C GLU A 428 -4.77 -17.44 15.25
N LYS A 429 -5.59 -16.77 16.10
CA LYS A 429 -7.00 -16.51 15.79
C LYS A 429 -7.10 -15.63 14.54
N ILE A 430 -6.30 -14.58 14.44
CA ILE A 430 -6.30 -13.65 13.30
C ILE A 430 -5.78 -14.33 12.03
N VAL A 431 -4.73 -15.16 12.11
CA VAL A 431 -4.26 -15.94 10.95
C VAL A 431 -5.37 -16.82 10.38
N ARG A 432 -6.07 -17.59 11.22
CA ARG A 432 -7.19 -18.45 10.78
C ARG A 432 -8.33 -17.65 10.18
N LEU A 433 -8.68 -16.51 10.79
CA LEU A 433 -9.72 -15.61 10.26
C LEU A 433 -9.33 -15.09 8.87
N LEU A 434 -8.09 -14.63 8.69
CA LEU A 434 -7.59 -14.14 7.40
C LEU A 434 -7.57 -15.25 6.32
N GLU A 435 -7.27 -16.49 6.70
CA GLU A 435 -7.32 -17.63 5.79
C GLU A 435 -8.76 -17.93 5.32
N GLU A 436 -9.75 -17.89 6.22
CA GLU A 436 -11.16 -18.08 5.84
C GLU A 436 -11.72 -16.89 5.03
N ILE A 437 -11.33 -15.66 5.35
CA ILE A 437 -11.66 -14.47 4.55
C ILE A 437 -11.05 -14.57 3.15
N ALA A 438 -9.81 -15.04 3.05
CA ALA A 438 -9.15 -15.23 1.77
C ALA A 438 -9.92 -16.23 0.89
N ASP A 439 -10.43 -17.33 1.46
CA ASP A 439 -11.27 -18.29 0.73
C ASP A 439 -12.54 -17.62 0.19
N VAL A 440 -13.28 -16.91 1.04
CA VAL A 440 -14.49 -16.17 0.64
C VAL A 440 -14.19 -15.19 -0.49
N CYS A 441 -13.13 -14.39 -0.35
CA CYS A 441 -12.76 -13.38 -1.34
C CYS A 441 -12.34 -14.01 -2.67
N ILE A 442 -11.51 -15.05 -2.65
CA ILE A 442 -11.02 -15.72 -3.86
C ILE A 442 -12.19 -16.40 -4.59
N ASP A 443 -13.07 -17.10 -3.88
CA ASP A 443 -14.23 -17.77 -4.46
C ASP A 443 -15.23 -16.79 -5.08
N LEU A 444 -15.27 -15.54 -4.62
CA LEU A 444 -16.05 -14.44 -5.20
C LEU A 444 -15.30 -13.64 -6.30
N GLY A 445 -14.12 -14.11 -6.72
CA GLY A 445 -13.34 -13.53 -7.81
C GLY A 445 -12.50 -12.31 -7.42
N CYS A 446 -12.24 -12.12 -6.12
CA CYS A 446 -11.35 -11.06 -5.66
C CYS A 446 -9.88 -11.43 -5.87
N ILE A 447 -9.04 -10.41 -6.06
CA ILE A 447 -7.59 -10.56 -6.26
C ILE A 447 -6.86 -9.93 -5.07
N PRO A 448 -6.23 -10.73 -4.18
CA PRO A 448 -5.47 -10.20 -3.05
C PRO A 448 -4.28 -9.35 -3.48
N TYR A 449 -3.97 -8.30 -2.73
CA TYR A 449 -2.75 -7.50 -2.89
C TYR A 449 -2.02 -7.39 -1.55
N LYS A 450 -0.69 -7.17 -1.57
CA LYS A 450 0.17 -7.21 -0.38
C LYS A 450 0.02 -8.53 0.39
N THR A 451 -0.03 -9.63 -0.37
CA THR A 451 -0.33 -10.97 0.18
C THR A 451 0.81 -11.45 1.08
N PRO A 452 0.53 -11.80 2.35
CA PRO A 452 1.53 -12.37 3.24
C PRO A 452 1.90 -13.80 2.83
N SER A 453 3.12 -14.22 3.20
CA SER A 453 3.66 -15.53 2.81
C SER A 453 2.77 -16.71 3.22
N HIS A 454 2.11 -16.65 4.39
CA HIS A 454 1.22 -17.73 4.85
C HIS A 454 -0.05 -17.90 3.98
N LEU A 455 -0.54 -16.86 3.32
CA LEU A 455 -1.67 -16.93 2.39
C LEU A 455 -1.25 -17.30 0.96
N THR A 456 0.02 -17.11 0.62
CA THR A 456 0.51 -17.33 -0.74
C THR A 456 0.40 -18.79 -1.17
N ALA A 457 0.72 -19.75 -0.30
CA ALA A 457 0.59 -21.18 -0.59
C ALA A 457 -0.85 -21.54 -0.97
N LYS A 458 -1.82 -21.03 -0.21
CA LYS A 458 -3.25 -21.22 -0.47
C LYS A 458 -3.67 -20.57 -1.81
N LEU A 459 -3.25 -19.33 -2.05
CA LEU A 459 -3.57 -18.61 -3.27
C LEU A 459 -3.02 -19.33 -4.51
N ARG A 460 -1.80 -19.86 -4.45
CA ARG A 460 -1.17 -20.60 -5.55
C ARG A 460 -1.99 -21.80 -6.03
N THR A 461 -2.77 -22.45 -5.16
CA THR A 461 -3.65 -23.58 -5.56
C THR A 461 -4.84 -23.13 -6.43
N LYS A 462 -5.17 -21.85 -6.43
CA LYS A 462 -6.29 -21.26 -7.18
C LYS A 462 -5.84 -20.50 -8.43
N ILE A 463 -4.54 -20.22 -8.58
CA ILE A 463 -3.99 -19.48 -9.71
C ILE A 463 -3.81 -20.41 -10.93
N ASN A 464 -3.99 -19.86 -12.12
CA ASN A 464 -3.72 -20.56 -13.37
C ASN A 464 -2.27 -21.09 -13.42
N PRO A 465 -2.05 -22.39 -13.68
CA PRO A 465 -0.71 -22.99 -13.70
C PRO A 465 0.25 -22.32 -14.69
N GLY A 466 -0.26 -21.87 -15.84
CA GLY A 466 0.52 -21.14 -16.84
C GLY A 466 1.04 -19.78 -16.31
N TRP A 467 0.22 -19.09 -15.52
CA TRP A 467 0.65 -17.85 -14.83
C TRP A 467 1.79 -18.14 -13.83
N ILE A 468 1.64 -19.19 -13.02
CA ILE A 468 2.67 -19.59 -12.04
C ILE A 468 3.98 -19.91 -12.77
N SER A 469 3.93 -20.73 -13.83
CA SER A 469 5.12 -21.08 -14.63
C SER A 469 5.80 -19.85 -15.24
N LEU A 470 5.02 -18.89 -15.75
CA LEU A 470 5.58 -17.64 -16.30
C LEU A 470 6.22 -16.80 -15.18
N PHE A 471 5.53 -16.65 -14.07
CA PHE A 471 6.04 -15.90 -12.90
C PHE A 471 7.38 -16.45 -12.39
N GLU A 472 7.47 -17.77 -12.23
CA GLU A 472 8.71 -18.45 -11.78
C GLU A 472 9.85 -18.30 -12.78
N LYS A 473 9.57 -18.38 -14.08
CA LYS A 473 10.56 -18.13 -15.14
C LYS A 473 11.09 -16.69 -15.09
N ILE A 474 10.20 -15.72 -14.91
CA ILE A 474 10.57 -14.30 -14.79
C ILE A 474 11.45 -14.12 -13.53
N LYS A 475 11.01 -14.63 -12.37
CA LYS A 475 11.79 -14.54 -11.13
C LYS A 475 13.17 -15.16 -11.29
N HIS A 476 13.27 -16.37 -11.85
CA HIS A 476 14.55 -17.04 -12.05
C HIS A 476 15.46 -16.31 -13.06
N CYS A 477 14.88 -15.72 -14.11
CA CYS A 477 15.65 -14.92 -15.07
C CYS A 477 16.20 -13.63 -14.45
N MET A 478 15.37 -12.95 -13.63
CA MET A 478 15.74 -11.68 -12.99
C MET A 478 16.65 -11.84 -11.79
N ASP A 479 16.59 -12.98 -11.10
CA ASP A 479 17.33 -13.25 -9.86
C ASP A 479 17.63 -14.75 -9.73
N PRO A 480 18.59 -15.27 -10.51
CA PRO A 480 18.89 -16.70 -10.60
C PRO A 480 19.40 -17.30 -9.29
N ASN A 481 20.06 -16.52 -8.43
CA ASN A 481 20.58 -16.94 -7.13
C ASN A 481 19.57 -16.69 -5.98
N ASN A 482 18.37 -16.19 -6.32
CA ASN A 482 17.30 -15.89 -5.36
C ASN A 482 17.78 -15.07 -4.17
N ILE A 483 18.49 -13.96 -4.43
CA ILE A 483 19.00 -13.06 -3.39
C ILE A 483 17.97 -12.01 -2.97
N PHE A 484 17.08 -11.58 -3.87
CA PHE A 484 16.14 -10.51 -3.57
C PHE A 484 14.88 -11.02 -2.88
N ASN A 485 14.69 -10.61 -1.63
CA ASN A 485 13.55 -10.86 -0.75
C ASN A 485 12.96 -12.28 -0.89
N PRO A 486 13.78 -13.33 -0.72
CA PRO A 486 13.36 -14.71 -0.93
C PRO A 486 12.25 -15.12 0.05
N GLY A 487 11.44 -16.12 -0.33
CA GLY A 487 10.28 -16.59 0.44
C GLY A 487 8.97 -15.91 0.07
N ARG A 488 9.00 -14.79 -0.65
CA ARG A 488 7.79 -14.18 -1.18
C ARG A 488 7.22 -15.06 -2.29
N TRP A 489 5.89 -15.16 -2.35
CA TRP A 489 5.21 -16.05 -3.30
C TRP A 489 5.68 -17.51 -3.27
N ASN A 490 6.32 -17.96 -2.17
CA ASN A 490 6.92 -19.29 -2.00
C ASN A 490 7.95 -19.61 -3.09
N THR A 491 8.81 -18.63 -3.41
CA THR A 491 9.95 -18.79 -4.35
C THR A 491 11.28 -18.77 -3.62
#